data_54c69ac509def7aa38cb92ce5acd63a8
#
_entry.id   54c69ac509def7aa38cb92ce5acd63a8
#
_cell.length_a   1.000
_cell.length_b   1.000
_cell.length_c   1.000
_cell.angle_alpha   90.00
_cell.angle_beta   90.00
_cell.angle_gamma   90.00
#
_symmetry.space_group_name_H-M   'P 1'
#
loop_
_entity.id
_entity.type
_entity.pdbx_description
1 polymer ?
#
loop_
_entity_poly.entity_id
_entity_poly.type
_entity_poly.pdbx_seq_one_letter_code
_entity_poly.pdbx_strand_id
1 'polypeptide(L)'
;MKAMICFTHPAWVHQFHHIIWRMRERGDEVLCFVAEKDGNSTLLERYGIPYVRCAKSTGKNPVEKALLFLKLSAQFSLAALKWKPDIMIGRAAPMLAVAAWVSGKPHLIYEDTEVSRFALRICK
;
A
#
# COMPACT_ATOMS: atom_id res chain seq x y z
N MET A 1 9.80 15.02 1.80
CA MET A 1 9.51 13.68 2.35
C MET A 1 8.98 12.78 1.25
N LYS A 2 9.33 11.53 1.27
CA LYS A 2 8.83 10.53 0.32
C LYS A 2 7.91 9.56 1.06
N ALA A 3 6.65 9.46 0.65
CA ALA A 3 5.67 8.56 1.23
C ALA A 3 5.22 7.51 0.22
N MET A 4 5.21 6.26 0.65
CA MET A 4 4.72 5.13 -0.13
C MET A 4 3.39 4.68 0.46
N ILE A 5 2.33 4.73 -0.33
CA ILE A 5 0.97 4.43 0.12
C ILE A 5 0.39 3.27 -0.67
N CYS A 6 -0.18 2.30 0.02
CA CYS A 6 -0.82 1.14 -0.59
C CYS A 6 -2.33 1.19 -0.41
N PHE A 7 -3.05 1.08 -1.52
CA PHE A 7 -4.51 1.04 -1.53
C PHE A 7 -5.01 -0.35 -1.91
N THR A 8 -5.83 -0.92 -1.06
CA THR A 8 -6.47 -2.23 -1.28
C THR A 8 -8.00 -2.13 -1.43
N HIS A 9 -8.58 -0.95 -1.17
CA HIS A 9 -10.02 -0.73 -1.24
C HIS A 9 -10.34 0.72 -1.63
N PRO A 10 -11.42 0.97 -2.42
CA PRO A 10 -11.79 2.33 -2.85
C PRO A 10 -12.03 3.33 -1.71
N ALA A 11 -12.57 2.87 -0.59
CA ALA A 11 -12.83 3.73 0.56
C ALA A 11 -11.55 4.43 1.07
N TRP A 12 -10.40 3.77 1.00
CA TRP A 12 -9.13 4.33 1.42
C TRP A 12 -8.63 5.42 0.47
N VAL A 13 -8.93 5.30 -0.82
CA VAL A 13 -8.64 6.35 -1.80
C VAL A 13 -9.40 7.62 -1.43
N HIS A 14 -10.67 7.50 -1.09
CA HIS A 14 -11.49 8.66 -0.65
C HIS A 14 -10.95 9.30 0.62
N GLN A 15 -10.47 8.52 1.57
CA GLN A 15 -9.93 9.05 2.83
C GLN A 15 -8.58 9.73 2.64
N PHE A 16 -7.70 9.16 1.83
CA PHE A 16 -6.33 9.62 1.70
C PHE A 16 -6.08 10.65 0.60
N HIS A 17 -7.00 10.86 -0.33
CA HIS A 17 -6.75 11.76 -1.45
C HIS A 17 -6.43 13.20 -1.04
N HIS A 18 -7.09 13.73 -0.01
CA HIS A 18 -6.79 15.06 0.52
C HIS A 18 -5.39 15.14 1.12
N ILE A 19 -4.99 14.11 1.84
CA ILE A 19 -3.64 14.02 2.43
C ILE A 19 -2.59 14.01 1.33
N ILE A 20 -2.82 13.22 0.28
CA ILE A 20 -1.91 13.12 -0.86
C ILE A 20 -1.80 14.47 -1.58
N TRP A 21 -2.91 15.13 -1.82
CA TRP A 21 -2.89 16.46 -2.43
C TRP A 21 -2.11 17.48 -1.60
N ARG A 22 -2.32 17.50 -0.29
CA ARG A 22 -1.59 18.38 0.62
C ARG A 22 -0.09 18.08 0.64
N MET A 23 0.28 16.82 0.66
CA MET A 23 1.69 16.43 0.60
C MET A 23 2.34 16.92 -0.70
N ARG A 24 1.66 16.74 -1.83
CA ARG A 24 2.15 17.21 -3.13
C ARG A 24 2.27 18.72 -3.19
N GLU A 25 1.31 19.46 -2.63
CA GLU A 25 1.38 20.93 -2.54
C GLU A 25 2.58 21.41 -1.74
N ARG A 26 2.97 20.67 -0.72
CA ARG A 26 4.17 20.95 0.10
C ARG A 26 5.48 20.58 -0.59
N GLY A 27 5.44 19.95 -1.74
CA GLY A 27 6.62 19.46 -2.45
C GLY A 27 7.06 18.06 -2.04
N ASP A 28 6.26 17.34 -1.26
CA ASP A 28 6.54 15.95 -0.90
C ASP A 28 6.28 15.02 -2.09
N GLU A 29 7.05 13.94 -2.20
CA GLU A 29 6.84 12.91 -3.20
C GLU A 29 5.98 11.79 -2.63
N VAL A 30 4.94 11.38 -3.37
CA VAL A 30 4.02 10.31 -2.97
C VAL A 30 3.98 9.25 -4.07
N LEU A 31 4.27 8.01 -3.71
CA LEU A 31 4.16 6.85 -4.58
C LEU A 31 3.00 5.98 -4.11
N CYS A 32 1.97 5.86 -4.95
CA CYS A 32 0.79 5.08 -4.64
C CYS A 32 0.84 3.72 -5.34
N PHE A 33 0.62 2.66 -4.58
CA PHE A 33 0.42 1.30 -5.11
C PHE A 33 -1.03 0.91 -4.97
N VAL A 34 -1.57 0.27 -6.00
CA VAL A 34 -2.96 -0.17 -6.05
C VAL A 34 -3.01 -1.66 -6.31
N ALA A 35 -3.61 -2.39 -5.38
CA ALA A 35 -4.08 -3.74 -5.65
C ALA A 35 -5.47 -3.59 -6.32
N GLU A 36 -5.60 -4.00 -7.56
CA GLU A 36 -6.82 -3.79 -8.33
C GLU A 36 -8.00 -4.54 -7.72
N LYS A 37 -8.94 -3.78 -7.20
CA LYS A 37 -10.19 -4.27 -6.63
C LYS A 37 -11.22 -3.14 -6.67
N ASP A 38 -12.41 -3.45 -7.13
CA ASP A 38 -13.60 -2.56 -7.07
C ASP A 38 -13.38 -1.13 -7.62
N GLY A 39 -12.50 -0.98 -8.63
CA GLY A 39 -12.31 0.30 -9.29
C GLY A 39 -11.36 1.28 -8.60
N ASN A 40 -10.45 0.78 -7.76
CA ASN A 40 -9.44 1.62 -7.09
C ASN A 40 -8.67 2.54 -8.04
N SER A 41 -8.21 1.99 -9.16
CA SER A 41 -7.44 2.74 -10.16
C SER A 41 -8.26 3.86 -10.79
N THR A 42 -9.55 3.61 -11.07
CA THR A 42 -10.45 4.62 -11.63
C THR A 42 -10.61 5.82 -10.69
N LEU A 43 -10.71 5.58 -9.40
CA LEU A 43 -10.80 6.65 -8.41
C LEU A 43 -9.52 7.48 -8.34
N LEU A 44 -8.37 6.85 -8.36
CA LEU A 44 -7.08 7.55 -8.37
C LEU A 44 -6.91 8.40 -9.63
N GLU A 45 -7.34 7.90 -10.77
CA GLU A 45 -7.36 8.65 -12.03
C GLU A 45 -8.27 9.88 -11.94
N ARG A 46 -9.45 9.74 -11.34
CA ARG A 46 -10.38 10.87 -11.11
C ARG A 46 -9.79 11.95 -10.22
N TYR A 47 -9.03 11.57 -9.21
CA TYR A 47 -8.36 12.54 -8.33
C TYR A 47 -7.04 13.06 -8.88
N GLY A 48 -6.60 12.60 -10.05
CA GLY A 48 -5.35 13.02 -10.66
C GLY A 48 -4.11 12.56 -9.89
N ILE A 49 -4.21 11.42 -9.22
CA ILE A 49 -3.13 10.84 -8.43
C ILE A 49 -2.42 9.76 -9.25
N PRO A 50 -1.11 9.90 -9.54
CA PRO A 50 -0.34 8.84 -10.19
C PRO A 50 -0.25 7.59 -9.30
N TYR A 51 -0.34 6.42 -9.91
CA TYR A 51 -0.28 5.15 -9.18
C TYR A 51 0.43 4.06 -9.99
N VAL A 52 0.87 3.02 -9.29
CA VAL A 52 1.43 1.80 -9.86
C VAL A 52 0.50 0.64 -9.55
N ARG A 53 0.09 -0.09 -10.58
CA ARG A 53 -0.73 -1.29 -10.40
C ARG A 53 0.11 -2.45 -9.90
N CYS A 54 -0.40 -3.13 -8.87
CA CYS A 54 0.14 -4.38 -8.37
C CYS A 54 -0.67 -5.56 -8.87
N ALA A 55 -0.14 -6.78 -8.70
CA ALA A 55 -0.89 -7.98 -8.98
C ALA A 55 -2.18 -8.04 -8.14
N LYS A 56 -3.21 -8.70 -8.67
CA LYS A 56 -4.49 -8.88 -7.94
C LYS A 56 -4.23 -9.57 -6.61
N SER A 57 -4.86 -9.07 -5.56
CA SER A 57 -4.66 -9.57 -4.19
C SER A 57 -5.48 -10.82 -3.85
N THR A 58 -6.24 -11.36 -4.80
CA THR A 58 -7.17 -12.47 -4.56
C THR A 58 -6.69 -13.75 -5.26
N GLY A 59 -6.30 -14.74 -4.47
CA GLY A 59 -6.05 -16.09 -4.93
C GLY A 59 -7.24 -17.02 -4.62
N LYS A 60 -7.47 -18.02 -5.46
CA LYS A 60 -8.55 -19.01 -5.29
C LYS A 60 -8.20 -20.07 -4.25
N ASN A 61 -6.93 -20.44 -4.14
CA ASN A 61 -6.40 -21.49 -3.27
C ASN A 61 -5.44 -20.92 -2.24
N PRO A 62 -5.22 -21.57 -1.07
CA PRO A 62 -4.20 -21.16 -0.11
C PRO A 62 -2.80 -21.06 -0.71
N VAL A 63 -2.46 -21.95 -1.64
CA VAL A 63 -1.16 -21.94 -2.35
C VAL A 63 -1.03 -20.71 -3.24
N GLU A 64 -2.06 -20.37 -4.01
CA GLU A 64 -2.07 -19.16 -4.83
C GLU A 64 -1.97 -17.89 -3.99
N LYS A 65 -2.65 -17.85 -2.84
CA LYS A 65 -2.58 -16.73 -1.89
C LYS A 65 -1.17 -16.56 -1.34
N ALA A 66 -0.49 -17.65 -1.01
CA ALA A 66 0.89 -17.62 -0.54
C ALA A 66 1.85 -17.13 -1.63
N LEU A 67 1.70 -17.62 -2.86
CA LEU A 67 2.51 -17.17 -4.01
C LEU A 67 2.28 -15.70 -4.33
N LEU A 68 1.04 -15.22 -4.29
CA LEU A 68 0.70 -13.81 -4.50
C LEU A 68 1.28 -12.94 -3.38
N PHE A 69 1.21 -13.40 -2.14
CA PHE A 69 1.82 -12.71 -1.00
C PHE A 69 3.33 -12.53 -1.19
N LEU A 70 4.03 -13.62 -1.56
CA LEU A 70 5.47 -13.57 -1.83
C LEU A 70 5.79 -12.63 -2.99
N LYS A 71 5.04 -12.70 -4.08
CA LYS A 71 5.22 -11.84 -5.26
C LYS A 71 5.01 -10.36 -4.92
N LEU A 72 3.93 -10.04 -4.21
CA LEU A 72 3.63 -8.67 -3.80
C LEU A 72 4.66 -8.16 -2.79
N SER A 73 5.06 -8.99 -1.83
CA SER A 73 6.10 -8.63 -0.85
C SER A 73 7.43 -8.33 -1.54
N ALA A 74 7.83 -9.14 -2.52
CA ALA A 74 9.03 -8.90 -3.31
C ALA A 74 8.92 -7.60 -4.12
N GLN A 75 7.78 -7.38 -4.76
CA GLN A 75 7.52 -6.19 -5.57
C GLN A 75 7.58 -4.90 -4.73
N PHE A 76 6.92 -4.89 -3.59
CA PHE A 76 6.95 -3.75 -2.66
C PHE A 76 8.33 -3.54 -2.05
N SER A 77 9.02 -4.60 -1.69
CA SER A 77 10.38 -4.53 -1.13
C SER A 77 11.37 -3.94 -2.14
N LEU A 78 11.33 -4.39 -3.40
CA LEU A 78 12.16 -3.85 -4.47
C LEU A 78 11.84 -2.37 -4.73
N ALA A 79 10.58 -2.00 -4.77
CA ALA A 79 10.16 -0.61 -4.94
C ALA A 79 10.65 0.25 -3.78
N ALA A 80 10.54 -0.22 -2.55
CA ALA A 80 11.02 0.48 -1.37
C ALA A 80 12.54 0.66 -1.37
N LEU A 81 13.29 -0.35 -1.78
CA LEU A 81 14.74 -0.27 -1.87
C LEU A 81 15.22 0.68 -2.97
N LYS A 82 14.52 0.72 -4.11
CA LYS A 82 14.85 1.61 -5.22
C LYS A 82 14.46 3.05 -4.98
N TRP A 83 13.24 3.27 -4.50
CA TRP A 83 12.69 4.61 -4.34
C TRP A 83 13.06 5.26 -3.01
N LYS A 84 13.39 4.46 -2.00
CA LYS A 84 13.80 4.90 -0.66
C LYS A 84 12.78 5.84 0.00
N PRO A 85 11.56 5.37 0.28
CA PRO A 85 10.58 6.19 0.97
C PRO A 85 11.02 6.48 2.41
N ASP A 86 10.56 7.61 2.93
CA ASP A 86 10.78 7.96 4.34
C ASP A 86 9.76 7.28 5.26
N ILE A 87 8.55 7.07 4.75
CA ILE A 87 7.46 6.41 5.48
C ILE A 87 6.61 5.57 4.52
N MET A 88 6.09 4.48 5.03
CA MET A 88 5.10 3.65 4.33
C MET A 88 3.77 3.72 5.07
N ILE A 89 2.70 3.93 4.32
CA ILE A 89 1.35 4.09 4.89
C ILE A 89 0.43 3.09 4.20
N GLY A 90 -0.35 2.39 4.97
CA GLY A 90 -1.34 1.48 4.41
C GLY A 90 -2.26 0.91 5.46
N ARG A 91 -3.34 0.33 4.99
CA ARG A 91 -4.14 -0.55 5.82
C ARG A 91 -3.27 -1.76 6.19
N ALA A 92 -3.60 -2.48 7.24
CA ALA A 92 -2.87 -3.66 7.72
C ALA A 92 -2.58 -4.65 6.57
N ALA A 93 -1.59 -4.30 5.74
CA ALA A 93 -1.16 -5.06 4.58
C ALA A 93 0.15 -5.77 4.91
N PRO A 94 0.16 -7.10 5.10
CA PRO A 94 1.38 -7.83 5.47
C PRO A 94 2.53 -7.65 4.48
N MET A 95 2.24 -7.53 3.19
CA MET A 95 3.26 -7.30 2.16
C MET A 95 3.96 -5.93 2.34
N LEU A 96 3.23 -4.92 2.80
CA LEU A 96 3.82 -3.60 3.05
C LEU A 96 4.67 -3.62 4.33
N ALA A 97 4.26 -4.39 5.34
CA ALA A 97 5.04 -4.61 6.55
C ALA A 97 6.37 -5.30 6.25
N VAL A 98 6.37 -6.31 5.38
CA VAL A 98 7.60 -6.97 4.92
C VAL A 98 8.52 -5.99 4.21
N ALA A 99 7.97 -5.16 3.31
CA ALA A 99 8.74 -4.14 2.61
C ALA A 99 9.34 -3.10 3.57
N ALA A 100 8.59 -2.67 4.58
CA ALA A 100 9.06 -1.76 5.61
C ALA A 100 10.19 -2.37 6.43
N TRP A 101 10.05 -3.62 6.82
CA TRP A 101 11.09 -4.35 7.56
C TRP A 101 12.37 -4.52 6.74
N VAL A 102 12.26 -4.95 5.49
CA VAL A 102 13.41 -5.14 4.58
C VAL A 102 14.15 -3.81 4.33
N SER A 103 13.42 -2.72 4.15
CA SER A 103 13.99 -1.40 3.88
C SER A 103 14.41 -0.63 5.14
N GLY A 104 14.04 -1.12 6.33
CA GLY A 104 14.29 -0.43 7.59
C GLY A 104 13.54 0.88 7.74
N LYS A 105 12.38 1.03 7.11
CA LYS A 105 11.58 2.25 7.13
C LYS A 105 10.34 2.12 8.02
N PRO A 106 9.88 3.23 8.63
CA PRO A 106 8.68 3.19 9.46
C PRO A 106 7.43 2.86 8.63
N HIS A 107 6.54 2.09 9.23
CA HIS A 107 5.27 1.69 8.64
C HIS A 107 4.11 2.19 9.50
N LEU A 108 3.31 3.09 8.96
CA LEU A 108 2.10 3.56 9.60
C LEU A 108 0.92 2.71 9.15
N ILE A 109 0.33 2.02 10.09
CA ILE A 109 -0.83 1.16 9.86
C ILE A 109 -2.10 1.91 10.19
N TYR A 110 -3.03 1.91 9.27
CA TYR A 110 -4.36 2.45 9.46
C TYR A 110 -5.38 1.34 9.32
N GLU A 111 -6.07 0.99 10.40
CA GLU A 111 -7.05 -0.08 10.43
C GLU A 111 -8.26 0.29 11.28
N ASP A 112 -9.44 0.12 10.74
CA ASP A 112 -10.70 0.44 11.38
C ASP A 112 -11.54 -0.79 11.75
N THR A 113 -11.06 -2.00 11.45
CA THR A 113 -11.80 -3.23 11.70
C THR A 113 -11.08 -4.14 12.70
N GLU A 114 -11.81 -4.64 13.66
CA GLU A 114 -11.30 -5.59 14.66
C GLU A 114 -11.00 -6.99 14.07
N VAL A 115 -11.47 -7.25 12.85
CA VAL A 115 -11.32 -8.56 12.18
C VAL A 115 -9.89 -8.81 11.71
N SER A 116 -9.08 -7.78 11.57
CA SER A 116 -7.72 -7.86 11.00
C SER A 116 -6.63 -8.20 12.03
N ARG A 117 -6.96 -8.92 13.09
CA ARG A 117 -6.02 -9.25 14.18
C ARG A 117 -4.74 -9.95 13.71
N PHE A 118 -4.87 -10.84 12.72
CA PHE A 118 -3.70 -11.54 12.17
C PHE A 118 -2.76 -10.59 11.43
N ALA A 119 -3.32 -9.74 10.57
CA ALA A 119 -2.55 -8.76 9.82
C ALA A 119 -1.86 -7.76 10.76
N LEU A 120 -2.54 -7.32 11.81
CA LEU A 120 -1.98 -6.41 12.81
C LEU A 120 -0.81 -7.02 13.58
N ARG A 121 -0.83 -8.33 13.83
CA ARG A 121 0.29 -9.02 14.48
C ARG A 121 1.55 -9.03 13.63
N ILE A 122 1.40 -9.17 12.31
CA ILE A 122 2.52 -9.17 11.37
C ILE A 122 3.09 -7.76 11.20
N CYS A 123 2.23 -6.75 11.28
CA CYS A 123 2.60 -5.36 11.04
C CYS A 123 3.21 -4.62 12.26
N LYS A 124 3.39 -5.29 13.38
CA LYS A 124 4.00 -4.68 14.57
C LYS A 124 5.49 -4.40 14.44
#